data_a31de78af47d838274667bc335c8d607
#
_entry.id   a31de78af47d838274667bc335c8d607
#
_cell.length_a   1.000
_cell.length_b   1.000
_cell.length_c   1.000
_cell.angle_alpha   90.00
_cell.angle_beta   90.00
_cell.angle_gamma   90.00
#
_symmetry.space_group_name_H-M   'P 1'
#
loop_
_entity.id
_entity.type
_entity.pdbx_description
1 polymer ?
#
loop_
_entity_poly.entity_id
_entity_poly.type
_entity_poly.pdbx_seq_one_letter_code
_entity_poly.pdbx_strand_id
1 'polypeptide(L)'
;GLFGWQEFVPGEVFRYQRQIEAQQVKVYTYFEPHAGTGMDTRPVEAQIDAGLMNLPIAGVLMGGPRAGLPQEASVLGRVKARFPQAPLILGSGGRVDNIAQLLQFADGVIIGTSIKKDGILWN
;
A
#
# COMPACT_ATOMS: atom_id res chain seq x y z
N GLY A 1 16.41 -7.25 2.15
CA GLY A 1 15.98 -6.12 1.32
C GLY A 1 17.01 -5.00 1.30
N LEU A 2 16.76 -3.97 0.50
CA LEU A 2 17.66 -2.81 0.36
C LEU A 2 17.98 -2.12 1.69
N PHE A 3 17.03 -2.12 2.61
CA PHE A 3 17.14 -1.45 3.91
C PHE A 3 17.28 -2.46 5.07
N GLY A 4 17.67 -3.70 4.78
CA GLY A 4 17.74 -4.77 5.77
C GLY A 4 16.37 -5.27 6.21
N TRP A 5 16.26 -5.71 7.45
CA TRP A 5 15.01 -6.16 8.02
C TRP A 5 14.09 -4.99 8.33
N GLN A 6 12.85 -5.12 7.92
CA GLN A 6 11.78 -4.19 8.27
C GLN A 6 10.67 -4.98 8.94
N GLU A 7 10.19 -4.49 10.06
CA GLU A 7 9.13 -5.11 10.83
C GLU A 7 7.99 -4.10 11.03
N PHE A 8 6.77 -4.56 10.80
CA PHE A 8 5.58 -3.81 11.17
C PHE A 8 4.99 -4.43 12.42
N VAL A 9 5.00 -3.66 13.50
CA VAL A 9 4.45 -4.07 14.81
C VAL A 9 3.18 -3.26 15.07
N PRO A 10 2.03 -3.72 14.60
CA PRO A 10 0.79 -2.94 14.64
C PRO A 10 0.37 -2.56 16.05
N GLY A 11 0.59 -3.43 17.03
CA GLY A 11 0.28 -3.13 18.42
C GLY A 11 1.00 -1.90 18.94
N GLU A 12 2.26 -1.69 18.57
CA GLU A 12 3.03 -0.51 18.96
C GLU A 12 2.51 0.76 18.28
N VAL A 13 2.23 0.67 16.97
CA VAL A 13 1.70 1.80 16.21
C VAL A 13 0.40 2.32 16.83
N PHE A 14 -0.54 1.42 17.09
CA PHE A 14 -1.86 1.82 17.62
C PHE A 14 -1.81 2.22 19.10
N ARG A 15 -0.91 1.66 19.90
CA ARG A 15 -0.66 2.14 21.26
C ARG A 15 -0.08 3.54 21.26
N TYR A 16 0.91 3.79 20.41
CA TYR A 16 1.50 5.13 20.26
C TYR A 16 0.47 6.16 19.78
N GLN A 17 -0.33 5.80 18.79
CA GLN A 17 -1.42 6.66 18.30
C GLN A 17 -2.36 7.10 19.44
N ARG A 18 -2.72 6.18 20.34
CA ARG A 18 -3.54 6.51 21.51
C ARG A 18 -2.79 7.36 22.52
N GLN A 19 -1.52 7.05 22.74
CA GLN A 19 -0.68 7.80 23.68
C GLN A 19 -0.55 9.28 23.32
N ILE A 20 -0.48 9.58 22.03
CA ILE A 20 -0.40 10.98 21.55
C ILE A 20 -1.77 11.57 21.19
N GLU A 21 -2.84 10.90 21.56
CA GLU A 21 -4.23 11.34 21.30
C GLU A 21 -4.52 11.61 19.81
N ALA A 22 -3.96 10.77 18.91
CA ALA A 22 -4.05 10.94 17.47
C ALA A 22 -4.97 9.90 16.79
N GLN A 23 -6.04 9.45 17.46
CA GLN A 23 -6.95 8.42 16.91
C GLN A 23 -7.67 8.88 15.64
N GLN A 24 -7.76 10.18 15.40
CA GLN A 24 -8.31 10.74 14.15
C GLN A 24 -7.39 10.57 12.95
N VAL A 25 -6.09 10.26 13.16
CA VAL A 25 -5.14 10.00 12.09
C VAL A 25 -5.36 8.59 11.55
N LYS A 26 -5.68 8.49 10.27
CA LYS A 26 -5.94 7.21 9.63
C LYS A 26 -4.64 6.49 9.31
N VAL A 27 -4.59 5.19 9.63
CA VAL A 27 -3.45 4.33 9.36
C VAL A 27 -3.78 3.41 8.19
N TYR A 28 -2.96 3.46 7.15
CA TYR A 28 -3.01 2.56 6.00
C TYR A 28 -1.83 1.62 6.06
N THR A 29 -2.04 0.35 5.79
CA THR A 29 -0.98 -0.66 5.87
C THR A 29 -0.60 -1.15 4.50
N TYR A 30 0.70 -1.26 4.26
CA TYR A 30 1.24 -1.86 3.06
C TYR A 30 1.08 -3.38 3.08
N PHE A 31 0.54 -3.89 1.99
CA PHE A 31 0.61 -5.30 1.60
C PHE A 31 1.36 -5.35 0.27
N GLU A 32 2.39 -6.19 0.16
CA GLU A 32 3.33 -6.23 -0.96
C GLU A 32 4.06 -4.89 -1.16
N PRO A 33 4.92 -4.47 -0.23
CA PRO A 33 5.69 -3.24 -0.38
C PRO A 33 6.75 -3.38 -1.47
N HIS A 34 6.91 -2.33 -2.29
CA HIS A 34 7.89 -2.31 -3.38
C HIS A 34 9.36 -2.31 -2.91
N ALA A 35 9.62 -2.01 -1.66
CA ALA A 35 10.98 -1.91 -1.12
C ALA A 35 11.46 -3.18 -0.41
N GLY A 36 10.70 -4.27 -0.45
CA GLY A 36 11.07 -5.50 0.23
C GLY A 36 10.31 -6.71 -0.27
N THR A 37 10.69 -7.87 0.24
CA THR A 37 9.99 -9.13 0.02
C THR A 37 9.35 -9.55 1.33
N GLY A 38 8.04 -9.78 1.32
CA GLY A 38 7.31 -10.25 2.49
C GLY A 38 7.72 -11.68 2.85
N MET A 39 7.78 -11.96 4.14
CA MET A 39 8.02 -13.31 4.64
C MET A 39 6.74 -14.14 4.75
N ASP A 40 5.60 -13.49 4.67
CA ASP A 40 4.31 -14.16 4.64
C ASP A 40 4.09 -14.74 3.24
N THR A 41 3.97 -16.06 3.15
CA THR A 41 3.80 -16.78 1.88
C THR A 41 2.35 -17.02 1.50
N ARG A 42 1.40 -16.56 2.32
CA ARG A 42 -0.03 -16.64 1.99
C ARG A 42 -0.35 -15.72 0.80
N PRO A 43 -1.41 -16.02 0.03
CA PRO A 43 -1.91 -15.08 -0.97
C PRO A 43 -2.19 -13.70 -0.36
N VAL A 44 -1.97 -12.65 -1.14
CA VAL A 44 -2.13 -11.26 -0.64
C VAL A 44 -3.55 -11.02 -0.10
N GLU A 45 -4.56 -11.63 -0.69
CA GLU A 45 -5.94 -11.51 -0.22
C GLU A 45 -6.11 -12.06 1.21
N ALA A 46 -5.44 -13.16 1.54
CA ALA A 46 -5.47 -13.71 2.90
C ALA A 46 -4.74 -12.81 3.92
N GLN A 47 -3.66 -12.18 3.50
CA GLN A 47 -2.93 -11.21 4.34
C GLN A 47 -3.79 -9.97 4.61
N ILE A 48 -4.45 -9.46 3.58
CA ILE A 48 -5.35 -8.29 3.68
C ILE A 48 -6.54 -8.62 4.58
N ASP A 49 -7.16 -9.79 4.41
CA ASP A 49 -8.27 -10.24 5.24
C ASP A 49 -7.89 -10.26 6.72
N ALA A 50 -6.75 -10.85 7.04
CA ALA A 50 -6.23 -10.88 8.39
C ALA A 50 -5.96 -9.48 8.95
N GLY A 51 -5.42 -8.59 8.15
CA GLY A 51 -5.17 -7.19 8.53
C GLY A 51 -6.47 -6.44 8.82
N LEU A 52 -7.44 -6.51 7.93
CA LEU A 52 -8.73 -5.83 8.09
C LEU A 52 -9.55 -6.38 9.27
N MET A 53 -9.46 -7.68 9.54
CA MET A 53 -10.16 -8.32 10.64
C MET A 53 -9.56 -8.00 12.02
N ASN A 54 -8.25 -7.86 12.10
CA ASN A 54 -7.55 -7.82 13.39
C ASN A 54 -6.99 -6.45 13.76
N LEU A 55 -6.91 -5.51 12.82
CA LEU A 55 -6.29 -4.20 13.03
C LEU A 55 -7.25 -3.06 12.67
N PRO A 56 -7.20 -1.93 13.41
CA PRO A 56 -8.01 -0.76 13.08
C PRO A 56 -7.38 0.06 11.94
N ILE A 57 -7.02 -0.58 10.85
CA ILE A 57 -6.49 0.08 9.67
C ILE A 57 -7.62 0.71 8.85
N ALA A 58 -7.33 1.86 8.24
CA ALA A 58 -8.31 2.59 7.45
C ALA A 58 -8.41 2.08 6.00
N GLY A 59 -7.40 1.36 5.54
CA GLY A 59 -7.37 0.81 4.19
C GLY A 59 -6.05 0.14 3.86
N VAL A 60 -5.92 -0.23 2.61
CA VAL A 60 -4.85 -1.07 2.08
C VAL A 60 -3.97 -0.24 1.15
N LEU A 61 -2.65 -0.31 1.36
CA LEU A 61 -1.68 0.15 0.36
C LEU A 61 -1.07 -1.06 -0.35
N MET A 62 -0.92 -0.94 -1.66
CA MET A 62 -0.22 -1.94 -2.46
C MET A 62 0.85 -1.26 -3.32
N GLY A 63 2.03 -1.87 -3.35
CA GLY A 63 3.13 -1.45 -4.21
C GLY A 63 3.25 -2.35 -5.43
N GLY A 64 3.95 -1.87 -6.45
CA GLY A 64 4.42 -2.70 -7.55
C GLY A 64 5.76 -3.36 -7.22
N PRO A 65 6.39 -4.01 -8.19
CA PRO A 65 7.64 -4.74 -7.96
C PRO A 65 8.81 -3.83 -7.58
N ARG A 66 8.74 -2.55 -7.91
CA ARG A 66 9.71 -1.54 -7.50
C ARG A 66 9.12 -0.14 -7.61
N ALA A 67 9.80 0.85 -7.03
CA ALA A 67 9.40 2.25 -7.15
C ALA A 67 9.23 2.67 -8.62
N GLY A 68 8.15 3.36 -8.93
CA GLY A 68 7.83 3.81 -10.28
C GLY A 68 7.10 2.79 -11.16
N LEU A 69 6.97 1.54 -10.71
CA LEU A 69 6.14 0.53 -11.39
C LEU A 69 4.88 0.24 -10.59
N PRO A 70 3.71 0.19 -11.24
CA PRO A 70 2.46 -0.12 -10.56
C PRO A 70 2.33 -1.63 -10.29
N GLN A 71 1.44 -1.98 -9.39
CA GLN A 71 0.95 -3.34 -9.22
C GLN A 71 0.18 -3.79 -10.47
N GLU A 72 0.16 -5.10 -10.72
CA GLU A 72 -0.59 -5.66 -11.84
C GLU A 72 -2.10 -5.43 -11.69
N ALA A 73 -2.77 -5.05 -12.77
CA ALA A 73 -4.21 -4.79 -12.79
C ALA A 73 -5.04 -6.00 -12.34
N SER A 74 -4.59 -7.22 -12.70
CA SER A 74 -5.26 -8.46 -12.28
C SER A 74 -5.26 -8.64 -10.77
N VAL A 75 -4.16 -8.31 -10.10
CA VAL A 75 -4.05 -8.37 -8.63
C VAL A 75 -4.97 -7.33 -7.99
N LEU A 76 -4.94 -6.10 -8.50
CA LEU A 76 -5.79 -5.01 -8.02
C LEU A 76 -7.27 -5.36 -8.16
N GLY A 77 -7.65 -5.93 -9.30
CA GLY A 77 -9.03 -6.35 -9.56
C GLY A 77 -9.51 -7.43 -8.57
N ARG A 78 -8.67 -8.43 -8.29
CA ARG A 78 -9.00 -9.47 -7.31
C ARG A 78 -9.16 -8.89 -5.90
N VAL A 79 -8.24 -8.03 -5.49
CA VAL A 79 -8.28 -7.39 -4.16
C VAL A 79 -9.53 -6.52 -4.04
N LYS A 80 -9.83 -5.69 -5.02
CA LYS A 80 -11.00 -4.83 -4.98
C LYS A 80 -12.31 -5.62 -5.03
N ALA A 81 -12.36 -6.70 -5.78
CA ALA A 81 -13.53 -7.58 -5.81
C ALA A 81 -13.76 -8.29 -4.46
N ARG A 82 -12.69 -8.70 -3.80
CA ARG A 82 -12.77 -9.39 -2.49
C ARG A 82 -13.10 -8.42 -1.35
N PHE A 83 -12.60 -7.18 -1.41
CA PHE A 83 -12.74 -6.16 -0.36
C PHE A 83 -13.29 -4.85 -0.93
N PRO A 84 -14.54 -4.85 -1.46
CA PRO A 84 -15.07 -3.67 -2.18
C PRO A 84 -15.23 -2.43 -1.30
N GLN A 85 -15.35 -2.61 0.02
CA GLN A 85 -15.53 -1.51 0.97
C GLN A 85 -14.21 -0.97 1.53
N ALA A 86 -13.11 -1.70 1.38
CA ALA A 86 -11.81 -1.24 1.87
C ALA A 86 -11.18 -0.26 0.86
N PRO A 87 -10.78 0.95 1.30
CA PRO A 87 -10.00 1.84 0.45
C PRO A 87 -8.70 1.15 0.00
N LEU A 88 -8.46 1.15 -1.30
CA LEU A 88 -7.27 0.59 -1.93
C LEU A 88 -6.45 1.71 -2.53
N ILE A 89 -5.25 1.92 -2.01
CA ILE A 89 -4.33 2.97 -2.44
C ILE A 89 -3.11 2.33 -3.07
N LEU A 90 -2.74 2.80 -4.25
CA LEU A 90 -1.48 2.38 -4.87
C LEU A 90 -0.34 3.25 -4.35
N GLY A 91 0.71 2.60 -3.84
CA GLY A 91 1.86 3.25 -3.24
C GLY A 91 2.87 3.81 -4.23
N SER A 92 2.74 3.48 -5.52
CA SER A 92 3.65 3.97 -6.57
C SER A 92 3.16 3.63 -7.97
N GLY A 93 3.88 4.13 -8.99
CA GLY A 93 3.71 3.73 -10.38
C GLY A 93 2.65 4.48 -11.16
N GLY A 94 1.99 5.47 -10.55
CA GLY A 94 1.03 6.32 -11.25
C GLY A 94 1.74 7.29 -12.20
N ARG A 95 1.27 7.34 -13.45
CA ARG A 95 1.73 8.24 -14.51
C ARG A 95 0.53 8.73 -15.33
N VAL A 96 0.74 9.78 -16.09
CA VAL A 96 -0.29 10.35 -16.98
C VAL A 96 -0.87 9.29 -17.93
N ASP A 97 -0.02 8.38 -18.42
CA ASP A 97 -0.39 7.36 -19.41
C ASP A 97 -1.11 6.15 -18.83
N ASN A 98 -1.10 5.94 -17.50
CA ASN A 98 -1.73 4.77 -16.89
C ASN A 98 -2.70 5.07 -15.75
N ILE A 99 -2.77 6.32 -15.28
CA ILE A 99 -3.54 6.68 -14.08
C ILE A 99 -5.04 6.36 -14.23
N ALA A 100 -5.60 6.58 -15.41
CA ALA A 100 -7.02 6.29 -15.67
C ALA A 100 -7.34 4.81 -15.55
N GLN A 101 -6.45 3.93 -16.04
CA GLN A 101 -6.59 2.49 -15.90
C GLN A 101 -6.45 2.03 -14.44
N LEU A 102 -5.45 2.56 -13.73
CA LEU A 102 -5.21 2.20 -12.33
C LEU A 102 -6.41 2.60 -11.43
N LEU A 103 -7.00 3.75 -11.67
CA LEU A 103 -8.16 4.24 -10.91
C LEU A 103 -9.46 3.49 -11.19
N GLN A 104 -9.49 2.56 -12.14
CA GLN A 104 -10.61 1.63 -12.28
C GLN A 104 -10.67 0.62 -11.11
N PHE A 105 -9.55 0.34 -10.47
CA PHE A 105 -9.44 -0.63 -9.38
C PHE A 105 -9.08 0.00 -8.05
N ALA A 106 -8.29 1.06 -8.05
CA ALA A 106 -7.83 1.74 -6.85
C ALA A 106 -8.66 2.99 -6.56
N ASP A 107 -8.78 3.31 -5.28
CA ASP A 107 -9.45 4.52 -4.80
C ASP A 107 -8.52 5.73 -4.78
N GLY A 108 -7.20 5.48 -4.83
CA GLY A 108 -6.19 6.52 -4.87
C GLY A 108 -4.83 5.99 -5.30
N VAL A 109 -3.94 6.92 -5.66
CA VAL A 109 -2.57 6.60 -6.12
C VAL A 109 -1.60 7.62 -5.53
N ILE A 110 -0.50 7.14 -4.99
CA ILE A 110 0.63 7.99 -4.60
C ILE A 110 1.54 8.18 -5.81
N ILE A 111 1.71 9.43 -6.22
CA ILE A 111 2.52 9.79 -7.39
C ILE A 111 3.80 10.44 -6.92
N GLY A 112 4.94 9.94 -7.36
CA GLY A 112 6.23 10.47 -7.00
C GLY A 112 7.19 10.54 -8.18
N THR A 113 7.63 9.41 -8.69
CA THR A 113 8.66 9.30 -9.73
C THR A 113 8.32 10.11 -10.99
N SER A 114 7.07 10.04 -11.46
CA SER A 114 6.66 10.68 -12.71
C SER A 114 6.59 12.21 -12.66
N ILE A 115 6.57 12.79 -11.46
CA ILE A 115 6.55 14.25 -11.27
C ILE A 115 7.91 14.82 -10.87
N LYS A 116 8.91 13.95 -10.69
CA LYS A 116 10.27 14.36 -10.39
C LYS A 116 11.06 14.55 -11.69
N LYS A 117 11.98 15.53 -11.68
CA LYS A 117 12.88 15.73 -12.80
C LYS A 117 13.70 14.46 -13.03
N ASP A 118 13.63 13.90 -14.23
CA ASP A 118 14.32 12.67 -14.63
C ASP A 118 14.03 11.45 -13.72
N GLY A 119 12.95 11.49 -12.93
CA GLY A 119 12.60 10.45 -11.97
C GLY A 119 13.55 10.34 -10.78
N ILE A 120 14.44 11.31 -10.60
CA ILE A 120 15.49 11.26 -9.58
C ILE A 120 14.97 11.75 -8.24
N LEU A 121 15.23 10.96 -7.20
CA LEU A 121 14.69 11.21 -5.85
C LEU A 121 15.19 12.53 -5.24
N TRP A 122 16.39 12.95 -5.57
CA TRP A 122 17.10 14.07 -4.95
C TRP A 122 17.14 15.35 -5.81
N ASN A 123 16.33 15.41 -6.82
CA ASN A 123 16.19 16.61 -7.65
C ASN A 123 14.98 17.44 -7.25
#